data_62ad4c618baf98f0c3022883e6da45d9
#
_entry.id   62ad4c618baf98f0c3022883e6da45d9
#
_cell.length_a   1.000
_cell.length_b   1.000
_cell.length_c   1.000
_cell.angle_alpha   90.00
_cell.angle_beta   90.00
_cell.angle_gamma   90.00
#
_symmetry.space_group_name_H-M   'P 1'
#
loop_
_entity.id
_entity.type
_entity.pdbx_description
1 polymer ?
#
loop_
_entity_poly.entity_id
_entity_poly.type
_entity_poly.pdbx_seq_one_letter_code
_entity_poly.pdbx_strand_id
1 'polypeptide(L)'
;MASNSTKSLELIFLTGATGFLGSHILIQMLKQGYRVRTLVREKKVSQFKFMYQRFGDQLDVVPIVDIATDQLPDAFKGVTAVIHTAAPLGLGRVNNIDELVKGAVDGALNVIRQAEKAGITRIVLTSSFATVINPQYQLTEQGNRIVVINSQYTPTDQDWYSVDTREKARGSQLHGVDAYRAAKTIAEKEVWKFAESHPHVDITVLNPHIFYGPFAEGFSLPTPDYYALSTNLYYYRLTVPNGVYPMSSFYIDVRDIAKAHILALNAPSASIVGRKRIIIASPHEVDYNEVIDLIKTKRPELADRLIKTPPPVYSGKKLPYNSKRVEEVLGMKESDFASLESTILETIDSVLAFEKQWMDAGFKIDIPLE
;
A
#
# COMPACT_ATOMS: atom_id res chain seq x y z
N MET A 1 -15.91 -8.04 33.41
CA MET A 1 -14.73 -8.93 33.34
C MET A 1 -14.60 -9.39 31.89
N ALA A 2 -13.74 -8.74 31.12
CA ALA A 2 -13.49 -9.13 29.74
C ALA A 2 -12.68 -10.43 29.76
N SER A 3 -13.23 -11.50 29.16
CA SER A 3 -12.53 -12.76 28.99
C SER A 3 -11.26 -12.50 28.15
N ASN A 4 -10.10 -12.58 28.80
CA ASN A 4 -8.83 -12.81 28.12
C ASN A 4 -8.91 -14.21 27.49
N SER A 5 -9.60 -14.33 26.34
CA SER A 5 -9.39 -15.48 25.48
C SER A 5 -7.95 -15.36 24.99
N THR A 6 -7.08 -16.24 25.43
CA THR A 6 -5.82 -16.54 24.79
C THR A 6 -6.14 -16.80 23.32
N LYS A 7 -5.99 -15.77 22.47
CA LYS A 7 -6.02 -15.93 21.01
C LYS A 7 -4.92 -16.95 20.74
N SER A 8 -5.32 -18.18 20.42
CA SER A 8 -4.37 -19.19 19.97
C SER A 8 -3.63 -18.58 18.82
N LEU A 9 -2.32 -18.68 18.84
CA LEU A 9 -1.34 -18.11 17.92
C LEU A 9 -1.68 -18.48 16.48
N GLU A 10 -2.66 -17.79 15.87
CA GLU A 10 -2.98 -17.99 14.45
C GLU A 10 -1.71 -17.72 13.63
N LEU A 11 -1.42 -18.62 12.72
CA LEU A 11 -0.33 -18.46 11.76
C LEU A 11 -0.88 -17.83 10.49
N ILE A 12 -0.47 -16.59 10.24
CA ILE A 12 -0.88 -15.83 9.05
C ILE A 12 0.24 -15.83 8.02
N PHE A 13 -0.11 -16.10 6.76
CA PHE A 13 0.81 -16.01 5.66
C PHE A 13 0.78 -14.58 5.10
N LEU A 14 1.91 -13.87 5.19
CA LEU A 14 2.06 -12.51 4.71
C LEU A 14 3.00 -12.45 3.51
N THR A 15 2.58 -11.88 2.40
CA THR A 15 3.50 -11.53 1.31
C THR A 15 3.82 -10.05 1.32
N GLY A 16 5.00 -9.68 0.84
CA GLY A 16 5.38 -8.27 0.74
C GLY A 16 5.93 -7.65 2.03
N ALA A 17 6.27 -8.44 3.06
CA ALA A 17 6.75 -7.97 4.36
C ALA A 17 8.01 -7.10 4.30
N THR A 18 8.78 -7.14 3.22
CA THR A 18 9.96 -6.27 3.00
C THR A 18 9.62 -4.91 2.40
N GLY A 19 8.35 -4.67 2.04
CA GLY A 19 7.87 -3.42 1.48
C GLY A 19 7.34 -2.46 2.53
N PHE A 20 7.05 -1.21 2.12
CA PHE A 20 6.61 -0.15 3.02
C PHE A 20 5.34 -0.53 3.81
N LEU A 21 4.25 -0.94 3.15
CA LEU A 21 3.03 -1.38 3.82
C LEU A 21 3.23 -2.72 4.56
N GLY A 22 3.84 -3.71 3.89
CA GLY A 22 3.97 -5.05 4.43
C GLY A 22 4.80 -5.12 5.71
N SER A 23 5.81 -4.25 5.88
CA SER A 23 6.58 -4.15 7.12
C SER A 23 5.74 -3.64 8.30
N HIS A 24 4.81 -2.70 8.06
CA HIS A 24 3.86 -2.25 9.09
C HIS A 24 2.88 -3.35 9.48
N ILE A 25 2.33 -4.07 8.51
CA ILE A 25 1.45 -5.22 8.79
C ILE A 25 2.20 -6.26 9.62
N LEU A 26 3.42 -6.62 9.22
CA LEU A 26 4.27 -7.57 9.95
C LEU A 26 4.44 -7.16 11.41
N ILE A 27 4.93 -5.93 11.65
CA ILE A 27 5.20 -5.44 13.00
C ILE A 27 3.93 -5.37 13.86
N GLN A 28 2.83 -4.86 13.30
CA GLN A 28 1.57 -4.79 14.03
C GLN A 28 1.03 -6.18 14.40
N MET A 29 1.12 -7.15 13.49
CA MET A 29 0.69 -8.54 13.76
C MET A 29 1.55 -9.19 14.83
N LEU A 30 2.88 -9.11 14.74
CA LEU A 30 3.78 -9.68 15.72
C LEU A 30 3.58 -9.05 17.12
N LYS A 31 3.38 -7.73 17.21
CA LYS A 31 3.06 -7.04 18.46
C LYS A 31 1.70 -7.43 19.04
N GLN A 32 0.75 -7.87 18.19
CA GLN A 32 -0.56 -8.38 18.63
C GLN A 32 -0.54 -9.88 18.99
N GLY A 33 0.62 -10.55 18.88
CA GLY A 33 0.79 -11.97 19.25
C GLY A 33 0.45 -12.97 18.15
N TYR A 34 0.25 -12.53 16.91
CA TYR A 34 0.15 -13.45 15.78
C TYR A 34 1.50 -14.13 15.49
N ARG A 35 1.44 -15.34 14.97
CA ARG A 35 2.57 -15.92 14.26
C ARG A 35 2.46 -15.54 12.79
N VAL A 36 3.59 -15.16 12.18
CA VAL A 36 3.63 -14.74 10.78
C VAL A 36 4.62 -15.58 10.02
N ARG A 37 4.18 -16.19 8.92
CA ARG A 37 5.06 -16.76 7.91
C ARG A 37 5.10 -15.82 6.71
N THR A 38 6.30 -15.46 6.25
CA THR A 38 6.43 -14.49 5.15
C THR A 38 7.42 -14.94 4.09
N LEU A 39 7.15 -14.51 2.85
CA LEU A 39 8.06 -14.72 1.73
C LEU A 39 9.09 -13.60 1.66
N VAL A 40 10.35 -13.95 1.57
CA VAL A 40 11.46 -13.00 1.41
C VAL A 40 12.37 -13.47 0.28
N ARG A 41 12.74 -12.58 -0.64
CA ARG A 41 13.69 -12.91 -1.71
C ARG A 41 15.01 -13.40 -1.09
N GLU A 42 15.57 -14.51 -1.63
CA GLU A 42 16.73 -15.22 -1.07
C GLU A 42 17.86 -14.29 -0.62
N LYS A 43 18.22 -13.33 -1.47
CA LYS A 43 19.30 -12.36 -1.18
C LYS A 43 19.03 -11.44 0.02
N LYS A 44 17.80 -11.35 0.50
CA LYS A 44 17.39 -10.50 1.64
C LYS A 44 17.11 -11.30 2.92
N VAL A 45 17.10 -12.64 2.87
CA VAL A 45 16.66 -13.50 3.99
C VAL A 45 17.49 -13.26 5.24
N SER A 46 18.83 -13.32 5.12
CA SER A 46 19.72 -13.16 6.27
C SER A 46 19.57 -11.80 6.95
N GLN A 47 19.53 -10.73 6.17
CA GLN A 47 19.31 -9.38 6.68
C GLN A 47 17.92 -9.25 7.34
N PHE A 48 16.87 -9.78 6.71
CA PHE A 48 15.51 -9.74 7.23
C PHE A 48 15.40 -10.50 8.57
N LYS A 49 15.94 -11.71 8.66
CA LYS A 49 15.96 -12.49 9.91
C LYS A 49 16.71 -11.75 11.02
N PHE A 50 17.84 -11.13 10.70
CA PHE A 50 18.60 -10.34 11.67
C PHE A 50 17.81 -9.14 12.21
N MET A 51 17.15 -8.38 11.34
CA MET A 51 16.35 -7.21 11.73
C MET A 51 15.19 -7.56 12.66
N TYR A 52 14.56 -8.72 12.47
CA TYR A 52 13.39 -9.15 13.21
C TYR A 52 13.65 -10.29 14.21
N GLN A 53 14.94 -10.58 14.51
CA GLN A 53 15.36 -11.71 15.39
C GLN A 53 14.71 -11.71 16.77
N ARG A 54 14.33 -10.53 17.29
CA ARG A 54 13.67 -10.41 18.60
C ARG A 54 12.29 -11.08 18.68
N PHE A 55 11.67 -11.37 17.55
CA PHE A 55 10.35 -12.03 17.51
C PHE A 55 10.45 -13.56 17.53
N GLY A 56 11.68 -14.11 17.41
CA GLY A 56 11.94 -15.55 17.57
C GLY A 56 10.98 -16.41 16.74
N ASP A 57 10.34 -17.36 17.41
CA ASP A 57 9.44 -18.34 16.79
C ASP A 57 8.10 -17.76 16.29
N GLN A 58 7.80 -16.49 16.58
CA GLN A 58 6.63 -15.85 16.00
C GLN A 58 6.79 -15.54 14.49
N LEU A 59 8.03 -15.46 14.01
CA LEU A 59 8.33 -15.12 12.62
C LEU A 59 9.03 -16.26 11.88
N ASP A 60 8.34 -16.82 10.91
CA ASP A 60 8.86 -17.82 9.98
C ASP A 60 9.13 -17.20 8.61
N VAL A 61 10.34 -17.36 8.08
CA VAL A 61 10.81 -16.73 6.84
C VAL A 61 11.12 -17.77 5.80
N VAL A 62 10.35 -17.77 4.73
CA VAL A 62 10.48 -18.67 3.59
C VAL A 62 11.18 -17.93 2.44
N PRO A 63 12.33 -18.44 1.97
CA PRO A 63 13.00 -17.87 0.80
C PRO A 63 12.17 -18.06 -0.46
N ILE A 64 12.21 -17.08 -1.38
CA ILE A 64 11.52 -17.11 -2.66
C ILE A 64 12.38 -16.48 -3.76
N VAL A 65 12.22 -17.00 -4.98
CA VAL A 65 12.80 -16.42 -6.20
C VAL A 65 11.76 -15.56 -6.89
N ASP A 66 10.63 -16.14 -7.28
CA ASP A 66 9.55 -15.46 -7.99
C ASP A 66 8.17 -15.87 -7.45
N ILE A 67 7.44 -14.90 -6.91
CA ILE A 67 6.09 -15.11 -6.36
C ILE A 67 5.07 -15.56 -7.42
N ALA A 68 5.31 -15.27 -8.69
CA ALA A 68 4.40 -15.63 -9.77
C ALA A 68 4.50 -17.10 -10.20
N THR A 69 5.63 -17.75 -9.92
CA THR A 69 5.91 -19.09 -10.44
C THR A 69 6.26 -20.13 -9.39
N ASP A 70 6.84 -19.71 -8.27
CA ASP A 70 7.32 -20.64 -7.25
C ASP A 70 6.17 -21.45 -6.64
N GLN A 71 6.38 -22.76 -6.49
CA GLN A 71 5.45 -23.65 -5.81
C GLN A 71 5.95 -23.89 -4.38
N LEU A 72 5.14 -23.52 -3.40
CA LEU A 72 5.52 -23.46 -2.00
C LEU A 72 4.52 -24.22 -1.12
N PRO A 73 4.24 -25.51 -1.36
CA PRO A 73 3.18 -26.24 -0.63
C PRO A 73 3.44 -26.30 0.87
N ASP A 74 4.71 -26.36 1.29
CA ASP A 74 5.06 -26.39 2.71
C ASP A 74 4.89 -25.02 3.39
N ALA A 75 4.95 -23.94 2.64
CA ALA A 75 4.75 -22.60 3.16
C ALA A 75 3.32 -22.34 3.67
N PHE A 76 2.36 -23.12 3.21
CA PHE A 76 0.96 -23.00 3.63
C PHE A 76 0.57 -23.95 4.76
N LYS A 77 1.45 -24.86 5.21
CA LYS A 77 1.16 -25.79 6.32
C LYS A 77 0.89 -25.03 7.62
N GLY A 78 -0.29 -25.28 8.21
CA GLY A 78 -0.72 -24.68 9.48
C GLY A 78 -1.15 -23.22 9.37
N VAL A 79 -1.14 -22.62 8.17
CA VAL A 79 -1.64 -21.26 7.93
C VAL A 79 -3.16 -21.22 8.00
N THR A 80 -3.70 -20.19 8.65
CA THR A 80 -5.16 -20.02 8.84
C THR A 80 -5.74 -18.93 7.93
N ALA A 81 -4.92 -17.98 7.50
CA ALA A 81 -5.34 -16.92 6.57
C ALA A 81 -4.13 -16.34 5.81
N VAL A 82 -4.41 -15.65 4.72
CA VAL A 82 -3.40 -14.98 3.88
C VAL A 82 -3.66 -13.48 3.84
N ILE A 83 -2.59 -12.69 4.00
CA ILE A 83 -2.54 -11.27 3.62
C ILE A 83 -1.57 -11.13 2.46
N HIS A 84 -2.08 -10.75 1.29
CA HIS A 84 -1.28 -10.59 0.08
C HIS A 84 -1.11 -9.11 -0.26
N THR A 85 0.10 -8.58 0.01
CA THR A 85 0.44 -7.18 -0.31
C THR A 85 1.52 -7.07 -1.39
N ALA A 86 2.20 -8.16 -1.71
CA ALA A 86 3.23 -8.17 -2.75
C ALA A 86 2.63 -7.87 -4.11
N ALA A 87 3.13 -6.85 -4.76
CA ALA A 87 2.81 -6.52 -6.15
C ALA A 87 4.02 -5.83 -6.80
N PRO A 88 4.27 -6.02 -8.11
CA PRO A 88 5.24 -5.22 -8.80
C PRO A 88 4.77 -3.76 -8.82
N LEU A 89 5.61 -2.85 -8.33
CA LEU A 89 5.40 -1.42 -8.50
C LEU A 89 6.00 -1.03 -9.84
N GLY A 90 5.16 -0.60 -10.78
CA GLY A 90 5.58 -0.21 -12.13
C GLY A 90 6.32 1.13 -12.19
N LEU A 91 6.48 1.82 -11.07
CA LEU A 91 7.11 3.14 -11.01
C LEU A 91 8.61 3.01 -11.26
N GLY A 92 9.06 3.43 -12.46
CA GLY A 92 10.48 3.51 -12.84
C GLY A 92 11.23 2.16 -12.98
N ARG A 93 10.59 1.01 -12.73
CA ARG A 93 11.25 -0.30 -12.71
C ARG A 93 10.78 -1.27 -13.80
N VAL A 94 9.60 -1.05 -14.37
CA VAL A 94 9.02 -1.91 -15.43
C VAL A 94 8.50 -1.01 -16.55
N ASN A 95 9.10 -1.12 -17.71
CA ASN A 95 8.72 -0.34 -18.89
C ASN A 95 7.79 -1.10 -19.85
N ASN A 96 7.48 -2.36 -19.55
CA ASN A 96 6.62 -3.22 -20.36
C ASN A 96 5.31 -3.50 -19.65
N ILE A 97 4.20 -3.04 -20.23
CA ILE A 97 2.85 -3.24 -19.67
C ILE A 97 2.49 -4.73 -19.52
N ASP A 98 2.89 -5.59 -20.47
CA ASP A 98 2.60 -7.02 -20.39
C ASP A 98 3.32 -7.69 -19.22
N GLU A 99 4.57 -7.32 -18.97
CA GLU A 99 5.33 -7.82 -17.81
C GLU A 99 4.72 -7.33 -16.49
N LEU A 100 4.31 -6.06 -16.44
CA LEU A 100 3.68 -5.49 -15.26
C LEU A 100 2.35 -6.18 -14.96
N VAL A 101 1.48 -6.34 -15.97
CA VAL A 101 0.20 -7.02 -15.84
C VAL A 101 0.42 -8.50 -15.48
N LYS A 102 1.35 -9.18 -16.16
CA LYS A 102 1.68 -10.58 -15.88
C LYS A 102 2.14 -10.74 -14.43
N GLY A 103 3.10 -9.94 -13.97
CA GLY A 103 3.59 -10.02 -12.60
C GLY A 103 2.51 -9.74 -11.55
N ALA A 104 1.62 -8.77 -11.80
CA ALA A 104 0.53 -8.45 -10.90
C ALA A 104 -0.54 -9.56 -10.84
N VAL A 105 -0.95 -10.10 -11.99
CA VAL A 105 -1.96 -11.15 -12.09
C VAL A 105 -1.43 -12.49 -11.58
N ASP A 106 -0.30 -12.94 -12.15
CA ASP A 106 0.25 -14.26 -11.87
C ASP A 106 0.73 -14.34 -10.42
N GLY A 107 1.32 -13.25 -9.89
CA GLY A 107 1.75 -13.19 -8.49
C GLY A 107 0.59 -13.32 -7.50
N ALA A 108 -0.51 -12.61 -7.75
CA ALA A 108 -1.69 -12.70 -6.89
C ALA A 108 -2.37 -14.07 -7.00
N LEU A 109 -2.63 -14.54 -8.23
CA LEU A 109 -3.33 -15.80 -8.44
C LEU A 109 -2.52 -17.03 -8.01
N ASN A 110 -1.19 -17.01 -8.15
CA ASN A 110 -0.35 -18.12 -7.68
C ASN A 110 -0.47 -18.31 -6.17
N VAL A 111 -0.38 -17.21 -5.40
CA VAL A 111 -0.54 -17.27 -3.94
C VAL A 111 -1.93 -17.73 -3.54
N ILE A 112 -2.99 -17.15 -4.15
CA ILE A 112 -4.38 -17.46 -3.82
C ILE A 112 -4.72 -18.93 -4.15
N ARG A 113 -4.30 -19.44 -5.30
CA ARG A 113 -4.53 -20.83 -5.71
C ARG A 113 -3.80 -21.82 -4.81
N GLN A 114 -2.58 -21.52 -4.39
CA GLN A 114 -1.84 -22.39 -3.47
C GLN A 114 -2.47 -22.37 -2.08
N ALA A 115 -2.94 -21.21 -1.60
CA ALA A 115 -3.66 -21.08 -0.34
C ALA A 115 -4.96 -21.91 -0.36
N GLU A 116 -5.75 -21.77 -1.41
CA GLU A 116 -7.01 -22.51 -1.60
C GLU A 116 -6.76 -24.05 -1.62
N LYS A 117 -5.77 -24.51 -2.39
CA LYS A 117 -5.37 -25.93 -2.42
C LYS A 117 -4.93 -26.47 -1.05
N ALA A 118 -4.39 -25.59 -0.18
CA ALA A 118 -4.02 -25.93 1.19
C ALA A 118 -5.21 -25.84 2.18
N GLY A 119 -6.42 -25.55 1.68
CA GLY A 119 -7.63 -25.42 2.50
C GLY A 119 -7.80 -24.07 3.20
N ILE A 120 -7.04 -23.07 2.81
CA ILE A 120 -7.13 -21.71 3.39
C ILE A 120 -8.21 -20.94 2.65
N THR A 121 -9.21 -20.48 3.38
CA THR A 121 -10.40 -19.82 2.82
C THR A 121 -10.46 -18.33 3.12
N ARG A 122 -9.65 -17.80 4.06
CA ARG A 122 -9.61 -16.37 4.41
C ARG A 122 -8.45 -15.68 3.74
N ILE A 123 -8.73 -14.74 2.84
CA ILE A 123 -7.71 -14.03 2.06
C ILE A 123 -7.97 -12.52 2.11
N VAL A 124 -6.96 -11.74 2.46
CA VAL A 124 -6.96 -10.27 2.37
C VAL A 124 -5.99 -9.84 1.29
N LEU A 125 -6.46 -9.07 0.33
CA LEU A 125 -5.68 -8.58 -0.80
C LEU A 125 -5.52 -7.07 -0.77
N THR A 126 -4.30 -6.57 -0.97
CA THR A 126 -4.07 -5.16 -1.25
C THR A 126 -4.25 -4.87 -2.73
N SER A 127 -5.32 -4.16 -3.06
CA SER A 127 -5.49 -3.54 -4.37
C SER A 127 -5.10 -2.05 -4.33
N SER A 128 -5.85 -1.17 -4.95
CA SER A 128 -5.57 0.26 -4.97
C SER A 128 -6.83 1.05 -5.34
N PHE A 129 -6.98 2.25 -4.80
CA PHE A 129 -7.97 3.22 -5.29
C PHE A 129 -7.81 3.50 -6.79
N ALA A 130 -6.62 3.33 -7.32
CA ALA A 130 -6.33 3.45 -8.75
C ALA A 130 -7.20 2.54 -9.64
N THR A 131 -7.73 1.43 -9.10
CA THR A 131 -8.60 0.49 -9.83
C THR A 131 -10.07 0.94 -9.91
N VAL A 132 -10.42 1.98 -9.16
CA VAL A 132 -11.82 2.42 -8.97
C VAL A 132 -12.18 3.60 -9.86
N ILE A 133 -11.21 4.45 -10.20
CA ILE A 133 -11.46 5.71 -10.90
C ILE A 133 -10.90 5.75 -12.32
N ASN A 134 -11.60 6.49 -13.18
CA ASN A 134 -11.08 7.00 -14.44
C ASN A 134 -10.64 8.46 -14.21
N PRO A 135 -9.36 8.71 -13.93
CA PRO A 135 -8.94 10.04 -13.57
C PRO A 135 -9.02 10.98 -14.76
N GLN A 136 -9.46 12.19 -14.51
CA GLN A 136 -9.14 13.32 -15.36
C GLN A 136 -7.84 13.95 -14.85
N TYR A 137 -7.01 14.40 -15.76
CA TYR A 137 -5.76 15.06 -15.40
C TYR A 137 -5.81 16.52 -15.80
N GLN A 138 -5.32 17.35 -14.89
CA GLN A 138 -5.01 18.74 -15.18
C GLN A 138 -3.48 18.91 -15.08
N LEU A 139 -2.92 19.71 -15.96
CA LEU A 139 -1.50 20.11 -15.86
C LEU A 139 -1.40 21.33 -14.95
N THR A 140 -0.41 21.32 -14.07
CA THR A 140 0.02 22.52 -13.36
C THR A 140 0.74 23.48 -14.32
N GLU A 141 0.98 24.70 -13.88
CA GLU A 141 1.81 25.66 -14.65
C GLU A 141 3.23 25.14 -14.93
N GLN A 142 3.73 24.25 -14.06
CA GLN A 142 5.02 23.58 -14.22
C GLN A 142 4.95 22.30 -15.05
N GLY A 143 3.80 21.99 -15.64
CA GLY A 143 3.57 20.81 -16.49
C GLY A 143 3.35 19.50 -15.73
N ASN A 144 3.26 19.52 -14.40
CA ASN A 144 2.98 18.32 -13.61
C ASN A 144 1.51 17.91 -13.72
N ARG A 145 1.26 16.60 -13.73
CA ARG A 145 -0.12 16.05 -13.76
C ARG A 145 -0.68 15.96 -12.35
N ILE A 146 -1.83 16.58 -12.12
CA ILE A 146 -2.65 16.37 -10.92
C ILE A 146 -3.92 15.62 -11.28
N VAL A 147 -4.40 14.78 -10.37
CA VAL A 147 -5.66 14.06 -10.52
C VAL A 147 -6.80 14.99 -10.16
N VAL A 148 -7.73 15.19 -11.10
CA VAL A 148 -8.97 15.91 -10.89
C VAL A 148 -10.08 14.88 -10.71
N ILE A 149 -10.70 14.85 -9.53
CA ILE A 149 -11.88 14.03 -9.27
C ILE A 149 -13.11 14.97 -9.40
N ASN A 150 -14.05 14.59 -10.28
CA ASN A 150 -15.29 15.33 -10.39
C ASN A 150 -15.99 15.38 -9.02
N SER A 151 -16.21 16.58 -8.49
CA SER A 151 -16.80 16.82 -7.16
C SER A 151 -18.23 16.27 -7.01
N GLN A 152 -18.90 15.97 -8.11
CA GLN A 152 -20.23 15.37 -8.12
C GLN A 152 -20.21 13.82 -8.13
N TYR A 153 -19.05 13.21 -8.33
CA TYR A 153 -18.91 11.77 -8.44
C TYR A 153 -18.17 11.21 -7.24
N THR A 154 -18.81 10.31 -6.51
CA THR A 154 -18.17 9.52 -5.45
C THR A 154 -18.00 8.10 -5.96
N PRO A 155 -16.74 7.63 -6.16
CA PRO A 155 -16.48 6.26 -6.57
C PRO A 155 -17.06 5.26 -5.56
N THR A 156 -17.59 4.17 -6.09
CA THR A 156 -18.17 3.08 -5.30
C THR A 156 -17.35 1.79 -5.50
N ASP A 157 -17.64 0.78 -4.70
CA ASP A 157 -17.08 -0.56 -4.84
C ASP A 157 -17.49 -1.28 -6.14
N GLN A 158 -18.42 -0.71 -6.92
CA GLN A 158 -18.85 -1.20 -8.24
C GLN A 158 -18.05 -0.60 -9.39
N ASP A 159 -17.34 0.50 -9.15
CA ASP A 159 -16.63 1.23 -10.19
C ASP A 159 -15.28 0.62 -10.53
N TRP A 160 -14.90 0.72 -11.81
CA TRP A 160 -13.66 0.19 -12.33
C TRP A 160 -12.96 1.15 -13.28
N TYR A 161 -11.64 1.14 -13.25
CA TYR A 161 -10.85 1.81 -14.26
C TYR A 161 -11.12 1.19 -15.64
N SER A 162 -11.26 2.03 -16.66
CA SER A 162 -11.72 1.63 -17.99
C SER A 162 -10.76 0.70 -18.75
N VAL A 163 -9.45 0.79 -18.48
CA VAL A 163 -8.45 -0.13 -19.03
C VAL A 163 -8.32 -1.34 -18.12
N ASP A 164 -9.20 -2.29 -18.32
CA ASP A 164 -9.48 -3.39 -17.41
C ASP A 164 -9.29 -4.80 -18.03
N THR A 165 -8.77 -4.85 -19.24
CA THR A 165 -8.36 -6.09 -19.92
C THR A 165 -6.96 -5.97 -20.51
N ARG A 166 -6.31 -7.13 -20.76
CA ARG A 166 -4.97 -7.18 -21.38
C ARG A 166 -4.97 -6.56 -22.79
N GLU A 167 -6.05 -6.78 -23.56
CA GLU A 167 -6.22 -6.22 -24.91
C GLU A 167 -6.29 -4.70 -24.88
N LYS A 168 -7.09 -4.13 -23.98
CA LYS A 168 -7.17 -2.68 -23.80
C LYS A 168 -5.82 -2.10 -23.34
N ALA A 169 -5.12 -2.78 -22.44
CA ALA A 169 -3.83 -2.34 -21.94
C ALA A 169 -2.77 -2.30 -23.06
N ARG A 170 -2.74 -3.33 -23.94
CA ARG A 170 -1.85 -3.37 -25.11
C ARG A 170 -2.21 -2.35 -26.18
N GLY A 171 -3.50 -2.12 -26.39
CA GLY A 171 -4.01 -1.13 -27.34
C GLY A 171 -3.81 0.32 -26.91
N SER A 172 -3.45 0.56 -25.66
CA SER A 172 -3.23 1.88 -25.08
C SER A 172 -1.75 2.08 -24.81
N GLN A 173 -1.17 3.18 -25.27
CA GLN A 173 0.23 3.54 -24.96
C GLN A 173 0.32 4.02 -23.50
N LEU A 174 0.18 3.11 -22.54
CA LEU A 174 0.19 3.42 -21.11
C LEU A 174 1.60 3.45 -20.56
N HIS A 175 1.90 4.50 -19.80
CA HIS A 175 3.17 4.66 -19.10
C HIS A 175 2.93 5.05 -17.62
N GLY A 176 3.92 4.77 -16.77
CA GLY A 176 3.92 5.21 -15.38
C GLY A 176 2.66 4.80 -14.61
N VAL A 177 1.96 5.76 -14.04
CA VAL A 177 0.79 5.55 -13.17
C VAL A 177 -0.40 4.92 -13.91
N ASP A 178 -0.58 5.21 -15.21
CA ASP A 178 -1.71 4.63 -15.97
C ASP A 178 -1.48 3.16 -16.29
N ALA A 179 -0.22 2.77 -16.56
CA ALA A 179 0.16 1.35 -16.69
C ALA A 179 -0.03 0.61 -15.35
N TYR A 180 0.35 1.21 -14.24
CA TYR A 180 0.10 0.67 -12.90
C TYR A 180 -1.41 0.49 -12.64
N ARG A 181 -2.26 1.49 -12.99
CA ARG A 181 -3.72 1.38 -12.84
C ARG A 181 -4.26 0.18 -13.59
N ALA A 182 -3.91 0.05 -14.87
CA ALA A 182 -4.35 -1.05 -15.71
C ALA A 182 -3.92 -2.40 -15.10
N ALA A 183 -2.67 -2.55 -14.72
CA ALA A 183 -2.15 -3.78 -14.15
C ALA A 183 -2.87 -4.18 -12.85
N LYS A 184 -3.09 -3.21 -11.92
CA LYS A 184 -3.83 -3.45 -10.68
C LYS A 184 -5.30 -3.79 -10.94
N THR A 185 -5.93 -3.11 -11.90
CA THR A 185 -7.33 -3.37 -12.27
C THR A 185 -7.53 -4.76 -12.84
N ILE A 186 -6.67 -5.15 -13.77
CA ILE A 186 -6.72 -6.48 -14.39
C ILE A 186 -6.47 -7.57 -13.33
N ALA A 187 -5.46 -7.37 -12.47
CA ALA A 187 -5.15 -8.33 -11.41
C ALA A 187 -6.32 -8.48 -10.42
N GLU A 188 -6.92 -7.39 -9.98
CA GLU A 188 -8.06 -7.43 -9.06
C GLU A 188 -9.27 -8.12 -9.69
N LYS A 189 -9.58 -7.84 -10.97
CA LYS A 189 -10.66 -8.52 -11.69
C LYS A 189 -10.43 -10.01 -11.82
N GLU A 190 -9.21 -10.44 -12.09
CA GLU A 190 -8.89 -11.89 -12.16
C GLU A 190 -9.01 -12.56 -10.77
N VAL A 191 -8.69 -11.86 -9.68
CA VAL A 191 -8.95 -12.36 -8.32
C VAL A 191 -10.45 -12.50 -8.05
N TRP A 192 -11.27 -11.55 -8.49
CA TRP A 192 -12.73 -11.66 -8.33
C TRP A 192 -13.33 -12.78 -9.19
N LYS A 193 -12.85 -13.03 -10.41
CA LYS A 193 -13.24 -14.19 -11.20
C LYS A 193 -12.88 -15.50 -10.51
N PHE A 194 -11.71 -15.55 -9.85
CA PHE A 194 -11.35 -16.69 -9.03
C PHE A 194 -12.35 -16.88 -7.88
N ALA A 195 -12.69 -15.82 -7.14
CA ALA A 195 -13.65 -15.88 -6.04
C ALA A 195 -15.04 -16.36 -6.49
N GLU A 196 -15.52 -15.92 -7.64
CA GLU A 196 -16.81 -16.35 -8.24
C GLU A 196 -16.84 -17.87 -8.53
N SER A 197 -15.70 -18.43 -8.93
CA SER A 197 -15.58 -19.89 -9.19
C SER A 197 -15.24 -20.70 -7.94
N HIS A 198 -14.87 -20.05 -6.83
CA HIS A 198 -14.50 -20.67 -5.54
C HIS A 198 -15.26 -20.03 -4.38
N PRO A 199 -16.59 -20.17 -4.30
CA PRO A 199 -17.44 -19.45 -3.33
C PRO A 199 -17.17 -19.78 -1.87
N HIS A 200 -16.40 -20.83 -1.59
CA HIS A 200 -15.91 -21.18 -0.25
C HIS A 200 -14.72 -20.32 0.20
N VAL A 201 -14.09 -19.57 -0.73
CA VAL A 201 -12.97 -18.67 -0.42
C VAL A 201 -13.50 -17.26 -0.16
N ASP A 202 -13.30 -16.78 1.05
CA ASP A 202 -13.76 -15.48 1.50
C ASP A 202 -12.65 -14.43 1.32
N ILE A 203 -12.78 -13.61 0.28
CA ILE A 203 -11.78 -12.61 -0.10
C ILE A 203 -12.23 -11.22 0.33
N THR A 204 -11.35 -10.51 1.03
CA THR A 204 -11.46 -9.07 1.29
C THR A 204 -10.41 -8.33 0.48
N VAL A 205 -10.84 -7.40 -0.35
CA VAL A 205 -9.95 -6.54 -1.15
C VAL A 205 -9.98 -5.13 -0.59
N LEU A 206 -8.82 -4.63 -0.20
CA LEU A 206 -8.65 -3.25 0.24
C LEU A 206 -8.11 -2.39 -0.91
N ASN A 207 -8.82 -1.32 -1.23
CA ASN A 207 -8.47 -0.35 -2.27
C ASN A 207 -8.03 0.98 -1.61
N PRO A 208 -6.81 1.02 -1.02
CA PRO A 208 -6.33 2.22 -0.36
C PRO A 208 -6.04 3.34 -1.33
N HIS A 209 -6.21 4.57 -0.84
CA HIS A 209 -5.61 5.76 -1.43
C HIS A 209 -4.08 5.74 -1.29
N ILE A 210 -3.39 6.76 -1.82
CA ILE A 210 -1.95 6.94 -1.63
C ILE A 210 -1.67 6.95 -0.12
N PHE A 211 -0.72 6.13 0.34
CA PHE A 211 -0.41 6.06 1.77
C PHE A 211 0.95 6.67 2.08
N TYR A 212 0.98 7.45 3.17
CA TYR A 212 2.15 8.09 3.75
C TYR A 212 2.32 7.66 5.21
N GLY A 213 3.43 7.97 5.81
CA GLY A 213 3.69 7.70 7.22
C GLY A 213 5.16 7.33 7.46
N PRO A 214 5.56 7.14 8.72
CA PRO A 214 6.93 6.72 9.04
C PRO A 214 7.21 5.33 8.47
N PHE A 215 8.49 4.98 8.31
CA PHE A 215 8.86 3.61 8.03
C PHE A 215 8.72 2.74 9.28
N ALA A 216 8.32 1.48 9.10
CA ALA A 216 8.19 0.55 10.21
C ALA A 216 9.55 0.26 10.85
N GLU A 217 9.52 -0.07 12.13
CA GLU A 217 10.69 -0.52 12.86
C GLU A 217 11.33 -1.73 12.15
N GLY A 218 12.64 -1.66 11.90
CA GLY A 218 13.38 -2.67 11.15
C GLY A 218 13.33 -2.50 9.61
N PHE A 219 12.60 -1.51 9.08
CA PHE A 219 12.73 -1.17 7.67
C PHE A 219 14.10 -0.52 7.41
N SER A 220 14.81 -0.97 6.40
CA SER A 220 16.19 -0.54 6.15
C SER A 220 16.46 -0.28 4.67
N LEU A 221 17.10 0.86 4.42
CA LEU A 221 17.59 1.28 3.10
C LEU A 221 19.06 1.71 3.25
N PRO A 222 20.01 0.78 3.20
CA PRO A 222 21.43 1.09 3.45
C PRO A 222 22.07 1.95 2.35
N THR A 223 21.47 2.01 1.18
CA THR A 223 21.90 2.82 0.04
C THR A 223 20.73 3.63 -0.51
N PRO A 224 20.97 4.76 -1.21
CA PRO A 224 19.90 5.54 -1.84
C PRO A 224 19.11 4.72 -2.86
N ASP A 225 17.97 4.21 -2.46
CA ASP A 225 16.95 3.63 -3.34
C ASP A 225 15.65 4.45 -3.17
N TYR A 226 15.56 5.56 -3.89
CA TYR A 226 14.44 6.50 -3.78
C TYR A 226 13.09 5.85 -4.09
N TYR A 227 13.03 4.89 -5.01
CA TYR A 227 11.81 4.16 -5.31
C TYR A 227 11.38 3.20 -4.17
N ALA A 228 12.33 2.76 -3.35
CA ALA A 228 12.00 1.98 -2.15
C ALA A 228 11.40 2.83 -1.02
N LEU A 229 11.53 4.16 -1.07
CA LEU A 229 10.78 5.07 -0.21
C LEU A 229 9.27 5.01 -0.48
N SER A 230 8.86 4.34 -1.57
CA SER A 230 7.46 4.23 -1.97
C SER A 230 6.83 5.62 -2.17
N THR A 231 5.60 5.80 -1.74
CA THR A 231 4.87 7.06 -1.87
C THR A 231 5.40 8.17 -0.96
N ASN A 232 6.21 7.85 0.05
CA ASN A 232 6.92 8.86 0.85
C ASN A 232 7.89 9.72 0.03
N LEU A 233 8.30 9.24 -1.14
CA LEU A 233 9.09 10.05 -2.09
C LEU A 233 8.37 11.36 -2.47
N TYR A 234 7.04 11.37 -2.52
CA TYR A 234 6.29 12.62 -2.77
C TYR A 234 6.51 13.67 -1.69
N TYR A 235 6.49 13.27 -0.41
CA TYR A 235 6.78 14.19 0.70
C TYR A 235 8.27 14.57 0.76
N TYR A 236 9.15 13.64 0.40
CA TYR A 236 10.58 13.96 0.29
C TYR A 236 10.83 15.03 -0.78
N ARG A 237 10.10 14.98 -1.90
CA ARG A 237 10.17 16.01 -2.95
C ARG A 237 9.73 17.41 -2.48
N LEU A 238 8.90 17.51 -1.44
CA LEU A 238 8.53 18.81 -0.86
C LEU A 238 9.70 19.46 -0.11
N THR A 239 10.75 18.70 0.23
CA THR A 239 11.92 19.21 0.95
C THR A 239 13.03 19.69 0.01
N VAL A 240 12.74 19.96 -1.26
CA VAL A 240 13.67 20.58 -2.20
C VAL A 240 13.00 21.77 -2.92
N PRO A 241 13.73 22.89 -3.17
CA PRO A 241 13.14 24.13 -3.68
C PRO A 241 12.39 24.00 -5.02
N ASN A 242 12.85 23.11 -5.89
CA ASN A 242 12.25 22.81 -7.19
C ASN A 242 11.45 21.51 -7.18
N GLY A 243 10.99 21.08 -6.01
CA GLY A 243 10.24 19.85 -5.81
C GLY A 243 8.91 19.81 -6.55
N VAL A 244 8.20 18.68 -6.37
CA VAL A 244 6.92 18.41 -7.02
C VAL A 244 5.91 17.98 -5.96
N TYR A 245 4.73 18.58 -6.01
CA TYR A 245 3.63 18.19 -5.12
C TYR A 245 3.08 16.81 -5.51
N PRO A 246 2.53 16.08 -4.53
CA PRO A 246 1.78 14.85 -4.81
C PRO A 246 0.64 15.09 -5.80
N MET A 247 0.28 14.07 -6.56
CA MET A 247 -0.78 14.18 -7.57
C MET A 247 -2.21 14.22 -6.99
N SER A 248 -2.39 14.04 -5.70
CA SER A 248 -3.69 13.97 -5.03
C SER A 248 -3.62 14.58 -3.64
N SER A 249 -4.71 15.20 -3.20
CA SER A 249 -4.93 15.67 -1.83
C SER A 249 -5.49 14.59 -0.90
N PHE A 250 -5.84 13.42 -1.43
CA PHE A 250 -6.34 12.30 -0.62
C PHE A 250 -5.23 11.32 -0.28
N TYR A 251 -5.27 10.79 0.93
CA TYR A 251 -4.25 9.86 1.43
C TYR A 251 -4.83 8.90 2.48
N ILE A 252 -4.02 8.00 2.97
CA ILE A 252 -4.22 7.24 4.20
C ILE A 252 -2.88 7.09 4.90
N ASP A 253 -2.87 7.07 6.24
CA ASP A 253 -1.64 6.72 6.97
C ASP A 253 -1.32 5.23 6.78
N VAL A 254 -0.05 4.92 6.56
CA VAL A 254 0.42 3.55 6.35
C VAL A 254 0.11 2.64 7.54
N ARG A 255 0.06 3.20 8.75
CA ARG A 255 -0.29 2.47 9.99
C ARG A 255 -1.77 2.10 10.01
N ASP A 256 -2.63 2.97 9.49
CA ASP A 256 -4.08 2.75 9.44
C ASP A 256 -4.43 1.71 8.38
N ILE A 257 -3.83 1.79 7.19
CA ILE A 257 -4.05 0.75 6.18
C ILE A 257 -3.46 -0.59 6.61
N ALA A 258 -2.36 -0.62 7.35
CA ALA A 258 -1.84 -1.85 7.96
C ALA A 258 -2.82 -2.43 8.99
N LYS A 259 -3.37 -1.57 9.89
CA LYS A 259 -4.43 -1.94 10.83
C LYS A 259 -5.67 -2.50 10.11
N ALA A 260 -6.09 -1.86 9.01
CA ALA A 260 -7.22 -2.32 8.20
C ALA A 260 -7.02 -3.74 7.64
N HIS A 261 -5.80 -4.11 7.19
CA HIS A 261 -5.50 -5.47 6.74
C HIS A 261 -5.65 -6.50 7.86
N ILE A 262 -5.22 -6.17 9.07
CA ILE A 262 -5.33 -7.06 10.21
C ILE A 262 -6.79 -7.22 10.65
N LEU A 263 -7.55 -6.12 10.67
CA LEU A 263 -8.99 -6.16 10.97
C LEU A 263 -9.77 -6.97 9.93
N ALA A 264 -9.37 -6.89 8.67
CA ALA A 264 -9.98 -7.65 7.57
C ALA A 264 -9.88 -9.18 7.75
N LEU A 265 -8.92 -9.68 8.54
CA LEU A 265 -8.85 -11.11 8.90
C LEU A 265 -10.09 -11.58 9.68
N ASN A 266 -10.73 -10.68 10.40
CA ASN A 266 -11.91 -10.96 11.23
C ASN A 266 -13.18 -10.29 10.67
N ALA A 267 -13.15 -9.82 9.43
CA ALA A 267 -14.31 -9.21 8.79
C ALA A 267 -15.46 -10.22 8.70
N PRO A 268 -16.73 -9.77 8.81
CA PRO A 268 -17.88 -10.64 8.59
C PRO A 268 -17.81 -11.30 7.22
N SER A 269 -18.36 -12.51 7.08
CA SER A 269 -18.35 -13.23 5.80
C SER A 269 -19.09 -12.48 4.71
N ALA A 270 -18.69 -12.71 3.46
CA ALA A 270 -19.36 -12.10 2.30
C ALA A 270 -20.86 -12.47 2.20
N SER A 271 -21.29 -13.59 2.82
CA SER A 271 -22.70 -13.96 2.92
C SER A 271 -23.52 -13.00 3.80
N ILE A 272 -22.87 -12.28 4.73
CA ILE A 272 -23.51 -11.33 5.65
C ILE A 272 -23.44 -9.90 5.09
N VAL A 273 -22.24 -9.48 4.67
CA VAL A 273 -21.98 -8.08 4.31
C VAL A 273 -21.84 -7.84 2.81
N GLY A 274 -22.05 -8.87 2.00
CA GLY A 274 -21.86 -8.80 0.55
C GLY A 274 -20.38 -8.77 0.15
N ARG A 275 -20.12 -8.44 -1.11
CA ARG A 275 -18.77 -8.39 -1.68
C ARG A 275 -17.89 -7.40 -0.91
N LYS A 276 -16.76 -7.87 -0.40
CA LYS A 276 -15.84 -7.09 0.44
C LYS A 276 -14.75 -6.41 -0.38
N ARG A 277 -15.15 -5.49 -1.27
CA ARG A 277 -14.27 -4.57 -2.00
C ARG A 277 -14.35 -3.21 -1.32
N ILE A 278 -13.31 -2.83 -0.58
CA ILE A 278 -13.35 -1.72 0.38
C ILE A 278 -12.41 -0.60 -0.06
N ILE A 279 -13.01 0.51 -0.50
CA ILE A 279 -12.27 1.75 -0.71
C ILE A 279 -11.99 2.37 0.65
N ILE A 280 -10.73 2.72 0.91
CA ILE A 280 -10.32 3.26 2.22
C ILE A 280 -9.33 4.42 2.05
N ALA A 281 -9.59 5.51 2.77
CA ALA A 281 -8.77 6.71 2.83
C ALA A 281 -8.83 7.31 4.23
N SER A 282 -7.92 8.24 4.55
CA SER A 282 -8.03 9.06 5.76
C SER A 282 -9.28 9.95 5.67
N PRO A 283 -9.99 10.22 6.79
CA PRO A 283 -11.07 11.20 6.83
C PRO A 283 -10.58 12.65 6.71
N HIS A 284 -9.26 12.88 6.73
CA HIS A 284 -8.65 14.19 6.64
C HIS A 284 -8.23 14.52 5.21
N GLU A 285 -8.64 15.68 4.72
CA GLU A 285 -8.20 16.23 3.44
C GLU A 285 -6.86 16.97 3.61
N VAL A 286 -6.04 17.01 2.57
CA VAL A 286 -4.76 17.70 2.57
C VAL A 286 -4.88 19.02 1.84
N ASP A 287 -4.70 20.15 2.54
CA ASP A 287 -4.33 21.42 1.94
C ASP A 287 -2.80 21.58 1.99
N TYR A 288 -2.17 21.60 0.84
CA TYR A 288 -0.71 21.69 0.79
C TYR A 288 -0.16 23.07 1.19
N ASN A 289 -0.96 24.14 1.25
CA ASN A 289 -0.54 25.39 1.89
C ASN A 289 -0.38 25.16 3.40
N GLU A 290 -1.40 24.56 4.03
CA GLU A 290 -1.36 24.22 5.46
C GLU A 290 -0.23 23.22 5.78
N VAL A 291 0.02 22.27 4.89
CA VAL A 291 1.13 21.29 5.02
C VAL A 291 2.49 22.01 5.03
N ILE A 292 2.74 22.91 4.08
CA ILE A 292 4.00 23.66 4.02
C ILE A 292 4.17 24.54 5.25
N ASP A 293 3.12 25.21 5.70
CA ASP A 293 3.16 26.06 6.90
C ASP A 293 3.33 25.23 8.18
N LEU A 294 2.73 24.06 8.26
CA LEU A 294 2.94 23.09 9.34
C LEU A 294 4.40 22.65 9.41
N ILE A 295 4.99 22.27 8.26
CA ILE A 295 6.40 21.87 8.21
C ILE A 295 7.30 23.03 8.62
N LYS A 296 7.11 24.25 8.11
CA LYS A 296 7.89 25.43 8.51
C LYS A 296 7.82 25.70 10.02
N THR A 297 6.63 25.54 10.59
CA THR A 297 6.39 25.82 12.02
C THR A 297 7.03 24.75 12.92
N LYS A 298 6.89 23.49 12.56
CA LYS A 298 7.32 22.34 13.39
C LYS A 298 8.74 21.86 13.08
N ARG A 299 9.29 22.23 11.93
CA ARG A 299 10.64 21.90 11.45
C ARG A 299 11.27 23.15 10.81
N PRO A 300 11.51 24.23 11.58
CA PRO A 300 12.01 25.50 11.06
C PRO A 300 13.35 25.37 10.33
N GLU A 301 14.16 24.37 10.68
CA GLU A 301 15.42 24.04 10.01
C GLU A 301 15.24 23.64 8.52
N LEU A 302 14.03 23.28 8.11
CA LEU A 302 13.73 22.92 6.73
C LEU A 302 13.25 24.12 5.89
N ALA A 303 12.96 25.26 6.49
CA ALA A 303 12.26 26.37 5.84
C ALA A 303 12.93 26.81 4.51
N ASP A 304 14.26 26.89 4.48
CA ASP A 304 15.01 27.36 3.33
C ASP A 304 15.08 26.32 2.18
N ARG A 305 14.90 25.03 2.52
CA ARG A 305 14.96 23.93 1.55
C ARG A 305 13.60 23.48 1.04
N LEU A 306 12.49 23.97 1.60
CA LEU A 306 11.17 23.57 1.15
C LEU A 306 10.87 24.03 -0.28
N ILE A 307 9.95 23.34 -0.92
CA ILE A 307 9.42 23.67 -2.25
C ILE A 307 8.97 25.14 -2.28
N LYS A 308 9.37 25.87 -3.34
CA LYS A 308 9.09 27.32 -3.50
C LYS A 308 7.92 27.61 -4.43
N THR A 309 7.51 26.63 -5.24
CA THR A 309 6.34 26.79 -6.10
C THR A 309 5.07 26.70 -5.26
N PRO A 310 4.02 27.47 -5.57
CA PRO A 310 2.74 27.35 -4.88
C PRO A 310 2.11 25.97 -5.15
N PRO A 311 1.35 25.43 -4.19
CA PRO A 311 0.65 24.15 -4.41
C PRO A 311 -0.40 24.28 -5.51
N PRO A 312 -0.63 23.21 -6.28
CA PRO A 312 -1.70 23.18 -7.26
C PRO A 312 -3.07 23.17 -6.56
N VAL A 313 -4.08 23.70 -7.25
CA VAL A 313 -5.46 23.60 -6.77
C VAL A 313 -5.98 22.20 -7.08
N TYR A 314 -6.18 21.41 -6.02
CA TYR A 314 -6.83 20.11 -6.14
C TYR A 314 -8.35 20.30 -6.19
N SER A 315 -9.00 19.66 -7.16
CA SER A 315 -10.48 19.69 -7.25
C SER A 315 -11.06 18.52 -6.45
N GLY A 316 -12.05 18.82 -5.64
CA GLY A 316 -12.83 17.86 -4.88
C GLY A 316 -12.64 18.02 -3.37
N LYS A 317 -13.74 18.42 -2.70
CA LYS A 317 -13.77 18.60 -1.24
C LYS A 317 -14.41 17.42 -0.49
N LYS A 318 -14.75 16.33 -1.18
CA LYS A 318 -15.33 15.15 -0.54
C LYS A 318 -14.49 13.94 -0.81
N LEU A 319 -14.15 13.25 0.28
CA LEU A 319 -13.51 11.96 0.26
C LEU A 319 -14.31 10.98 -0.60
N PRO A 320 -13.68 10.36 -1.58
CA PRO A 320 -14.33 9.39 -2.44
C PRO A 320 -14.41 8.01 -1.79
N TYR A 321 -14.91 7.92 -0.54
CA TYR A 321 -15.10 6.63 0.10
C TYR A 321 -16.32 6.63 1.04
N ASN A 322 -16.83 5.43 1.30
CA ASN A 322 -17.95 5.22 2.20
C ASN A 322 -17.45 4.82 3.59
N SER A 323 -17.34 5.77 4.52
CA SER A 323 -16.87 5.52 5.90
C SER A 323 -17.75 4.50 6.64
N LYS A 324 -19.07 4.49 6.39
CA LYS A 324 -19.98 3.50 6.96
C LYS A 324 -19.63 2.08 6.49
N ARG A 325 -19.23 1.91 5.24
CA ARG A 325 -18.82 0.61 4.71
C ARG A 325 -17.51 0.15 5.35
N VAL A 326 -16.58 1.06 5.59
CA VAL A 326 -15.33 0.77 6.31
C VAL A 326 -15.63 0.35 7.76
N GLU A 327 -16.52 1.06 8.45
CA GLU A 327 -16.94 0.69 9.81
C GLU A 327 -17.68 -0.65 9.84
N GLU A 328 -18.60 -0.88 8.91
CA GLU A 328 -19.39 -2.13 8.84
C GLU A 328 -18.51 -3.37 8.65
N VAL A 329 -17.52 -3.30 7.76
CA VAL A 329 -16.70 -4.47 7.38
C VAL A 329 -15.47 -4.61 8.24
N LEU A 330 -14.82 -3.51 8.60
CA LEU A 330 -13.54 -3.51 9.31
C LEU A 330 -13.66 -3.09 10.78
N GLY A 331 -14.78 -2.52 11.19
CA GLY A 331 -14.95 -1.96 12.54
C GLY A 331 -14.12 -0.68 12.77
N MET A 332 -13.57 -0.06 11.71
CA MET A 332 -12.79 1.16 11.82
C MET A 332 -13.69 2.38 11.73
N LYS A 333 -13.60 3.27 12.72
CA LYS A 333 -14.29 4.56 12.79
C LYS A 333 -13.34 5.68 12.35
N GLU A 334 -13.89 6.83 11.99
CA GLU A 334 -13.09 8.01 11.60
C GLU A 334 -12.13 8.45 12.71
N SER A 335 -12.50 8.28 13.98
CA SER A 335 -11.64 8.55 15.14
C SER A 335 -10.43 7.60 15.29
N ASP A 336 -10.43 6.50 14.57
CA ASP A 336 -9.33 5.51 14.62
C ASP A 336 -8.16 5.82 13.71
N PHE A 337 -8.33 6.81 12.83
CA PHE A 337 -7.30 7.21 11.86
C PHE A 337 -6.30 8.20 12.47
N ALA A 338 -5.05 8.07 12.08
CA ALA A 338 -3.98 8.98 12.46
C ALA A 338 -4.29 10.42 12.01
N SER A 339 -3.87 11.39 12.81
CA SER A 339 -4.02 12.80 12.44
C SER A 339 -3.14 13.17 11.24
N LEU A 340 -3.57 14.15 10.46
CA LEU A 340 -2.80 14.68 9.34
C LEU A 340 -1.42 15.17 9.80
N GLU A 341 -1.34 15.91 10.92
CA GLU A 341 -0.08 16.41 11.49
C GLU A 341 0.90 15.27 11.78
N SER A 342 0.46 14.21 12.47
CA SER A 342 1.31 13.05 12.78
C SER A 342 1.80 12.37 11.50
N THR A 343 0.89 12.11 10.54
CA THR A 343 1.27 11.47 9.27
C THR A 343 2.33 12.27 8.53
N ILE A 344 2.15 13.59 8.40
CA ILE A 344 3.06 14.45 7.64
C ILE A 344 4.43 14.52 8.31
N LEU A 345 4.45 14.91 9.59
CA LEU A 345 5.71 15.17 10.30
C LEU A 345 6.54 13.90 10.42
N GLU A 346 5.92 12.77 10.78
CA GLU A 346 6.63 11.50 10.88
C GLU A 346 7.08 10.96 9.52
N THR A 347 6.33 11.24 8.43
CA THR A 347 6.80 10.95 7.07
C THR A 347 8.08 11.71 6.76
N ILE A 348 8.08 13.04 6.96
CA ILE A 348 9.25 13.90 6.71
C ILE A 348 10.44 13.46 7.57
N ASP A 349 10.24 13.29 8.87
CA ASP A 349 11.31 12.88 9.79
C ASP A 349 11.94 11.55 9.36
N SER A 350 11.12 10.59 8.92
CA SER A 350 11.60 9.26 8.54
C SER A 350 12.37 9.24 7.21
N VAL A 351 11.98 10.06 6.23
CA VAL A 351 12.75 10.17 4.98
C VAL A 351 14.05 10.94 5.19
N LEU A 352 14.05 11.98 6.03
CA LEU A 352 15.26 12.73 6.39
C LEU A 352 16.23 11.89 7.24
N ALA A 353 15.74 10.95 8.04
CA ALA A 353 16.59 9.99 8.73
C ALA A 353 17.39 9.12 7.75
N PHE A 354 16.75 8.64 6.66
CA PHE A 354 17.46 7.94 5.60
C PHE A 354 18.41 8.86 4.84
N GLU A 355 18.00 10.08 4.51
CA GLU A 355 18.89 11.08 3.88
C GLU A 355 20.17 11.25 4.69
N LYS A 356 20.03 11.47 6.00
CA LYS A 356 21.19 11.60 6.90
C LYS A 356 22.05 10.33 6.91
N GLN A 357 21.45 9.16 7.04
CA GLN A 357 22.16 7.89 7.01
C GLN A 357 22.97 7.72 5.71
N TRP A 358 22.39 8.07 4.56
CA TRP A 358 23.09 8.00 3.27
C TRP A 358 24.23 8.99 3.17
N MET A 359 24.02 10.23 3.62
CA MET A 359 25.08 11.26 3.67
C MET A 359 26.24 10.85 4.59
N ASP A 360 25.93 10.35 5.78
CA ASP A 360 26.95 9.84 6.73
C ASP A 360 27.73 8.65 6.14
N ALA A 361 27.13 7.86 5.27
CA ALA A 361 27.78 6.77 4.53
C ALA A 361 28.52 7.25 3.25
N GLY A 362 28.56 8.56 2.97
CA GLY A 362 29.28 9.17 1.86
C GLY A 362 28.52 9.21 0.53
N PHE A 363 27.22 8.92 0.53
CA PHE A 363 26.41 9.03 -0.69
C PHE A 363 26.02 10.49 -0.96
N LYS A 364 26.02 10.86 -2.23
CA LYS A 364 25.42 12.10 -2.70
C LYS A 364 23.91 11.95 -2.78
N ILE A 365 23.19 12.95 -2.29
CA ILE A 365 21.73 12.99 -2.39
C ILE A 365 21.32 13.68 -3.70
N ASP A 366 20.51 12.97 -4.49
CA ASP A 366 19.97 13.46 -5.76
C ASP A 366 18.53 12.94 -5.89
N ILE A 367 17.58 13.73 -5.37
CA ILE A 367 16.17 13.33 -5.26
C ILE A 367 15.52 13.36 -6.65
N PRO A 368 15.03 12.24 -7.20
CA PRO A 368 14.38 12.24 -8.50
C PRO A 368 13.05 13.01 -8.45
N LEU A 369 12.87 13.97 -9.34
CA LEU A 369 11.67 14.81 -9.42
C LEU A 369 10.62 14.28 -10.41
N GLU A 370 10.98 13.29 -11.23
CA GLU A 370 10.09 12.62 -12.20
C GLU A 370 9.53 11.30 -11.68
#